data_0d646e5f2c10be8055048d2beac73e10
#
_entry.id   0d646e5f2c10be8055048d2beac73e10
#
_cell.length_a   1.000
_cell.length_b   1.000
_cell.length_c   1.000
_cell.angle_alpha   90.00
_cell.angle_beta   90.00
_cell.angle_gamma   90.00
#
_symmetry.space_group_name_H-M   'P 1'
#
loop_
_entity.id
_entity.type
_entity.pdbx_description
1 polymer ?
#
loop_
_entity_poly.entity_id
_entity_poly.type
_entity_poly.pdbx_seq_one_letter_code
_entity_poly.pdbx_strand_id
1 'polypeptide(L)'
;MQTHGVALSLSQSLNFRPSDDPSAMADHDISSPLLSSQPSDTPHLTIIVNASDSDNHPNNKNINNDNNGNHQNGRDSHSRNPFELIGSKGLEVPGPATVDPFRNETPTIDGLYEWVKIVVCLPIAAVRLVLFGVCLLVGFLATKLALEGWKDKQNPLPRWRSRIMWVTRVCARCILFSFGYHWIRRKGKPAPRETAPIVVSNHVSFIEPIFYFYELFPTIVAAESHDSIPFVGTIIRAMQVIYVNRFSPSSRKHAVNEIKRKASCDGFPRLLLFPEGTTTNGSVLISFQLGAFIPGYPIQPVVVHYPYVHFDQSWGNISLAKLMFRMFTQFHNFMEVEYLPVVSPLTNRKESIIHLAERTSHAIATALNVTETSHSYGDLMLLTKALQSKQEKPSSYMVEMARVESLFHISSLEAVDFLDKFLSMNPDPSGCVRFYDFLSVLRLKACALSEEIFAFIDVEKNGTITFKQFLFGSAHVMKQPLFRQACELSFTECTAGGNDYILEHELGDFLGRGIPDLNADEVHGLFNLFDSDNDGKISKDDFDCCLRKNPLLIALFLPCLLHKGFSSQKLVLERWRA
;
A
#
# COMPACT_ATOMS: atom_id res chain seq x y z
N MET A 1 15.69 -9.23 -20.44
CA MET A 1 16.19 -10.02 -19.26
C MET A 1 16.54 -9.13 -18.06
N GLN A 2 15.74 -8.11 -17.72
CA GLN A 2 16.15 -7.07 -16.74
C GLN A 2 15.16 -6.85 -15.58
N THR A 3 14.13 -7.68 -15.43
CA THR A 3 13.05 -7.46 -14.43
C THR A 3 12.92 -8.58 -13.39
N HIS A 4 13.86 -9.54 -13.29
CA HIS A 4 13.68 -10.73 -12.45
C HIS A 4 14.05 -10.58 -10.95
N GLY A 5 14.72 -9.52 -10.53
CA GLY A 5 15.22 -9.43 -9.14
C GLY A 5 14.16 -9.05 -8.10
N VAL A 6 13.35 -8.05 -8.37
CA VAL A 6 12.24 -7.64 -7.48
C VAL A 6 11.04 -8.58 -7.67
N ALA A 7 10.85 -9.06 -8.91
CA ALA A 7 9.79 -10.02 -9.24
C ALA A 7 9.97 -11.39 -8.58
N LEU A 8 11.20 -11.87 -8.35
CA LEU A 8 11.43 -13.17 -7.70
C LEU A 8 11.07 -13.17 -6.20
N SER A 9 11.29 -12.09 -5.49
CA SER A 9 10.86 -11.96 -4.09
C SER A 9 9.34 -11.77 -3.97
N LEU A 10 8.70 -11.13 -4.94
CA LEU A 10 7.26 -10.83 -4.95
C LEU A 10 6.45 -11.86 -5.75
N SER A 11 7.00 -12.47 -6.81
CA SER A 11 6.31 -13.52 -7.56
C SER A 11 6.13 -14.81 -6.74
N GLN A 12 7.01 -15.08 -5.78
CA GLN A 12 6.79 -16.16 -4.80
C GLN A 12 5.68 -15.82 -3.79
N SER A 13 5.36 -14.53 -3.60
CA SER A 13 4.26 -14.10 -2.73
C SER A 13 2.92 -13.97 -3.46
N LEU A 14 2.93 -13.82 -4.79
CA LEU A 14 1.73 -13.60 -5.61
C LEU A 14 1.28 -14.85 -6.40
N ASN A 15 2.08 -15.93 -6.45
CA ASN A 15 1.68 -17.21 -7.03
C ASN A 15 0.80 -18.02 -6.07
N PHE A 16 -0.20 -17.42 -5.46
CA PHE A 16 -1.30 -18.14 -4.85
C PHE A 16 -2.34 -18.44 -5.96
N ARG A 17 -2.29 -19.64 -6.53
CA ARG A 17 -3.46 -20.18 -7.22
C ARG A 17 -4.57 -20.34 -6.17
N PRO A 18 -5.78 -19.85 -6.41
CA PRO A 18 -6.92 -20.27 -5.61
C PRO A 18 -7.02 -21.79 -5.73
N SER A 19 -7.11 -22.51 -4.63
CA SER A 19 -7.53 -23.90 -4.65
C SER A 19 -8.98 -23.93 -5.11
N ASP A 20 -9.24 -24.61 -6.21
CA ASP A 20 -10.57 -24.93 -6.71
C ASP A 20 -11.25 -25.91 -5.73
N ASP A 21 -11.75 -25.40 -4.61
CA ASP A 21 -12.65 -26.12 -3.73
C ASP A 21 -13.87 -25.24 -3.43
N PRO A 22 -15.00 -25.47 -4.10
CA PRO A 22 -16.21 -24.64 -3.97
C PRO A 22 -16.93 -24.76 -2.61
N SER A 23 -16.49 -25.64 -1.71
CA SER A 23 -17.17 -25.94 -0.46
C SER A 23 -16.72 -25.12 0.75
N ALA A 24 -15.75 -24.20 0.60
CA ALA A 24 -15.20 -23.40 1.71
C ALA A 24 -15.62 -21.93 1.72
N MET A 25 -16.61 -21.52 0.93
CA MET A 25 -17.10 -20.15 0.83
C MET A 25 -18.52 -19.94 1.38
N ALA A 26 -18.87 -20.62 2.46
CA ALA A 26 -20.06 -20.28 3.22
C ALA A 26 -19.65 -19.78 4.62
N ASP A 27 -20.15 -18.60 4.99
CA ASP A 27 -20.08 -17.98 6.30
C ASP A 27 -18.71 -17.42 6.76
N HIS A 28 -18.35 -16.24 6.25
CA HIS A 28 -17.68 -15.26 7.09
C HIS A 28 -18.09 -13.84 6.68
N ASP A 29 -18.98 -13.28 7.47
CA ASP A 29 -19.32 -11.87 7.52
C ASP A 29 -18.06 -11.03 7.82
N ILE A 30 -17.45 -10.44 6.76
CA ILE A 30 -16.23 -9.63 6.85
C ILE A 30 -16.62 -8.16 6.96
N SER A 31 -17.39 -7.81 7.98
CA SER A 31 -17.72 -6.42 8.30
C SER A 31 -17.64 -6.08 9.78
N SER A 32 -16.66 -6.62 10.49
CA SER A 32 -16.33 -6.10 11.81
C SER A 32 -14.94 -5.46 11.79
N PRO A 33 -14.85 -4.14 11.96
CA PRO A 33 -13.57 -3.51 12.24
C PRO A 33 -13.07 -4.03 13.59
N LEU A 34 -11.77 -4.31 13.70
CA LEU A 34 -11.09 -4.81 14.91
C LEU A 34 -11.15 -3.87 16.13
N LEU A 35 -11.99 -2.83 16.09
CA LEU A 35 -12.21 -1.87 17.17
C LEU A 35 -13.65 -1.33 17.08
N SER A 36 -14.56 -1.93 17.85
CA SER A 36 -15.79 -1.27 18.24
C SER A 36 -15.47 -0.25 19.33
N SER A 37 -15.36 1.03 18.99
CA SER A 37 -15.44 2.12 19.95
C SER A 37 -16.62 2.99 19.57
N GLN A 38 -17.53 3.18 20.54
CA GLN A 38 -18.66 4.10 20.44
C GLN A 38 -18.20 5.53 20.13
N PRO A 39 -19.00 6.31 19.40
CA PRO A 39 -18.66 7.70 19.11
C PRO A 39 -18.81 8.55 20.36
N SER A 40 -17.75 9.20 20.78
CA SER A 40 -17.81 10.34 21.68
C SER A 40 -17.60 11.61 20.85
N ASP A 41 -18.63 12.46 20.88
CA ASP A 41 -18.61 13.80 20.30
C ASP A 41 -17.46 14.64 20.83
N THR A 42 -16.51 15.00 19.97
CA THR A 42 -15.66 16.17 20.14
C THR A 42 -15.34 16.77 18.78
N PRO A 43 -15.41 18.09 18.61
CA PRO A 43 -15.19 18.75 17.32
C PRO A 43 -13.70 18.74 16.95
N HIS A 44 -13.39 18.23 15.77
CA HIS A 44 -12.06 18.34 15.18
C HIS A 44 -11.78 19.75 14.72
N LEU A 45 -10.82 20.39 15.37
CA LEU A 45 -10.25 21.66 14.93
C LEU A 45 -9.23 21.37 13.82
N THR A 46 -9.58 21.68 12.59
CA THR A 46 -8.64 21.64 11.46
C THR A 46 -7.86 22.95 11.45
N ILE A 47 -6.58 22.91 11.79
CA ILE A 47 -5.69 24.06 11.64
C ILE A 47 -5.20 24.09 10.20
N ILE A 48 -5.74 25.03 9.42
CA ILE A 48 -5.20 25.39 8.10
C ILE A 48 -4.08 26.40 8.34
N VAL A 49 -2.84 26.02 8.07
CA VAL A 49 -1.71 26.95 8.06
C VAL A 49 -1.67 27.61 6.68
N ASN A 50 -2.22 28.82 6.61
CA ASN A 50 -1.98 29.71 5.47
C ASN A 50 -0.64 30.41 5.67
N ALA A 51 0.32 30.13 4.80
CA ALA A 51 1.50 30.98 4.66
C ALA A 51 1.08 32.27 3.94
N SER A 52 1.09 33.37 4.68
CA SER A 52 0.93 34.71 4.16
C SER A 52 2.30 35.25 3.75
N ASP A 53 2.42 35.67 2.52
CA ASP A 53 3.44 36.70 2.17
C ASP A 53 2.75 37.99 1.80
N SER A 54 3.25 39.02 2.47
CA SER A 54 2.86 40.42 2.43
C SER A 54 3.46 41.14 1.19
N ASP A 55 2.76 42.04 0.55
CA ASP A 55 3.00 43.46 0.61
C ASP A 55 2.41 44.27 -0.57
N ASN A 56 1.76 45.37 -0.14
CA ASN A 56 1.64 46.66 -0.78
C ASN A 56 0.51 47.03 -1.75
N HIS A 57 -0.34 47.81 -1.16
CA HIS A 57 -1.26 48.85 -1.63
C HIS A 57 -0.60 49.99 -2.51
N PRO A 58 -1.34 50.98 -3.07
CA PRO A 58 -2.79 51.19 -3.25
C PRO A 58 -3.24 51.93 -4.54
N ASN A 59 -4.54 52.18 -4.59
CA ASN A 59 -5.26 53.31 -5.26
C ASN A 59 -5.86 53.12 -6.67
N ASN A 60 -7.13 53.16 -6.75
CA ASN A 60 -8.11 54.23 -6.82
C ASN A 60 -8.93 54.31 -8.12
N LYS A 61 -10.22 54.39 -7.92
CA LYS A 61 -11.27 55.14 -8.64
C LYS A 61 -11.94 54.60 -9.92
N ASN A 62 -13.20 54.33 -9.67
CA ASN A 62 -14.40 54.96 -10.25
C ASN A 62 -14.88 54.67 -11.70
N ILE A 63 -16.13 54.16 -11.71
CA ILE A 63 -17.31 54.67 -12.44
C ILE A 63 -17.31 54.44 -13.97
N ASN A 64 -18.18 53.65 -14.50
CA ASN A 64 -19.53 53.97 -14.97
C ASN A 64 -20.21 52.79 -15.67
N ASN A 65 -21.52 52.78 -15.48
CA ASN A 65 -22.53 52.09 -16.27
C ASN A 65 -22.33 52.30 -17.76
N ASP A 66 -22.62 51.21 -18.52
CA ASP A 66 -23.61 51.32 -19.59
C ASP A 66 -24.14 49.96 -20.01
N ASN A 67 -25.44 49.90 -20.06
CA ASN A 67 -26.26 48.86 -20.66
C ASN A 67 -25.93 48.68 -22.12
N ASN A 68 -25.71 47.43 -22.58
CA ASN A 68 -26.37 47.05 -23.81
C ASN A 68 -26.49 45.50 -23.92
N GLY A 69 -27.70 45.05 -24.06
CA GLY A 69 -28.03 43.65 -24.20
C GLY A 69 -27.49 43.06 -25.50
N ASN A 70 -26.98 41.88 -25.40
CA ASN A 70 -27.01 40.95 -26.51
C ASN A 70 -27.18 39.51 -25.99
N HIS A 71 -28.31 38.91 -26.26
CA HIS A 71 -28.58 37.51 -26.04
C HIS A 71 -27.54 36.66 -26.81
N GLN A 72 -26.59 36.10 -26.10
CA GLN A 72 -25.92 34.90 -26.55
C GLN A 72 -26.23 33.79 -25.54
N ASN A 73 -27.05 32.84 -26.04
CA ASN A 73 -27.25 31.53 -25.40
C ASN A 73 -25.91 30.78 -25.32
N GLY A 74 -25.12 31.07 -24.31
CA GLY A 74 -24.08 30.19 -23.82
C GLY A 74 -24.76 29.12 -22.97
N ARG A 75 -24.87 27.92 -23.48
CA ARG A 75 -25.14 26.74 -22.67
C ARG A 75 -23.95 26.58 -21.73
N ASP A 76 -24.04 27.17 -20.54
CA ASP A 76 -23.26 26.74 -19.40
C ASP A 76 -23.71 25.32 -19.07
N SER A 77 -23.02 24.33 -19.67
CA SER A 77 -23.13 22.94 -19.28
C SER A 77 -22.47 22.80 -17.89
N HIS A 78 -23.21 23.16 -16.84
CA HIS A 78 -22.88 22.64 -15.51
C HIS A 78 -22.96 21.09 -15.65
N SER A 79 -21.82 20.43 -15.72
CA SER A 79 -21.74 18.98 -15.65
C SER A 79 -22.47 18.54 -14.38
N ARG A 80 -23.60 17.87 -14.55
CA ARG A 80 -24.43 17.39 -13.46
C ARG A 80 -23.66 16.27 -12.76
N ASN A 81 -23.62 16.31 -11.42
CA ASN A 81 -23.01 15.22 -10.65
C ASN A 81 -23.92 13.98 -10.70
N PRO A 82 -23.56 12.89 -11.41
CA PRO A 82 -24.43 11.71 -11.55
C PRO A 82 -24.61 10.96 -10.23
N PHE A 83 -23.82 11.25 -9.20
CA PHE A 83 -23.84 10.60 -7.88
C PHE A 83 -24.47 11.47 -6.78
N GLU A 84 -25.14 12.57 -7.13
CA GLU A 84 -25.75 13.47 -6.16
C GLU A 84 -26.83 12.78 -5.31
N LEU A 85 -27.63 11.89 -5.92
CA LEU A 85 -28.69 11.16 -5.24
C LEU A 85 -28.20 10.32 -4.06
N ILE A 86 -27.01 9.73 -4.16
CA ILE A 86 -26.40 8.92 -3.10
C ILE A 86 -25.62 9.76 -2.07
N GLY A 87 -25.61 11.08 -2.22
CA GLY A 87 -25.00 12.03 -1.29
C GLY A 87 -23.61 12.54 -1.67
N SER A 88 -23.13 12.29 -2.89
CA SER A 88 -21.86 12.83 -3.36
C SER A 88 -21.96 14.33 -3.62
N LYS A 89 -21.03 15.09 -3.05
CA LYS A 89 -20.92 16.56 -3.25
C LYS A 89 -19.86 16.94 -4.29
N GLY A 90 -19.13 15.97 -4.82
CA GLY A 90 -18.02 16.15 -5.74
C GLY A 90 -16.83 15.29 -5.35
N LEU A 91 -15.88 15.15 -6.25
CA LEU A 91 -14.67 14.34 -6.07
C LEU A 91 -13.46 15.25 -5.87
N GLU A 92 -12.73 15.03 -4.78
CA GLU A 92 -11.42 15.64 -4.55
C GLU A 92 -10.33 14.57 -4.67
N VAL A 93 -9.37 14.79 -5.55
CA VAL A 93 -8.23 13.89 -5.74
C VAL A 93 -6.96 14.66 -5.38
N PRO A 94 -6.14 14.16 -4.44
CA PRO A 94 -4.85 14.78 -4.14
C PRO A 94 -3.96 14.82 -5.37
N GLY A 95 -3.17 15.88 -5.51
CA GLY A 95 -2.20 16.01 -6.60
C GLY A 95 -1.28 14.78 -6.73
N PRO A 96 -0.55 14.65 -7.85
CA PRO A 96 0.37 13.54 -8.07
C PRO A 96 1.48 13.53 -7.00
N ALA A 97 1.88 12.34 -6.57
CA ALA A 97 3.04 12.18 -5.70
C ALA A 97 4.31 12.56 -6.48
N THR A 98 5.13 13.41 -5.90
CA THR A 98 6.36 13.91 -6.55
C THR A 98 7.57 13.02 -6.32
N VAL A 99 7.51 12.10 -5.36
CA VAL A 99 8.63 11.25 -4.93
C VAL A 99 8.27 9.78 -5.10
N ASP A 100 9.20 9.00 -5.66
CA ASP A 100 9.12 7.55 -5.73
C ASP A 100 10.02 6.94 -4.64
N PRO A 101 9.46 6.45 -3.51
CA PRO A 101 10.26 5.90 -2.42
C PRO A 101 10.88 4.53 -2.74
N PHE A 102 10.50 3.88 -3.84
CA PHE A 102 10.94 2.53 -4.20
C PHE A 102 11.96 2.49 -5.33
N ARG A 103 12.36 3.65 -5.84
CA ARG A 103 13.34 3.76 -6.91
C ARG A 103 14.74 4.00 -6.34
N ASN A 104 15.72 3.18 -6.75
CA ASN A 104 17.12 3.47 -6.47
C ASN A 104 17.57 4.69 -7.27
N GLU A 105 18.28 5.62 -6.64
CA GLU A 105 18.69 6.90 -7.25
C GLU A 105 19.80 6.71 -8.29
N THR A 106 20.59 5.64 -8.18
CA THR A 106 21.71 5.34 -9.09
C THR A 106 21.55 3.95 -9.71
N PRO A 107 20.47 3.66 -10.47
CA PRO A 107 20.18 2.32 -10.96
C PRO A 107 21.16 1.82 -12.02
N THR A 108 21.90 2.72 -12.67
CA THR A 108 22.87 2.44 -13.72
C THR A 108 24.29 2.74 -13.26
N ILE A 109 25.29 2.21 -13.98
CA ILE A 109 26.70 2.51 -13.74
C ILE A 109 27.08 3.55 -14.78
N ASP A 110 27.12 4.82 -14.38
CA ASP A 110 27.31 5.94 -15.28
C ASP A 110 28.65 6.64 -15.00
N GLY A 111 29.30 7.08 -16.08
CA GLY A 111 30.52 7.84 -16.02
C GLY A 111 31.81 7.01 -15.95
N LEU A 112 32.88 7.60 -16.50
CA LEU A 112 34.20 6.97 -16.58
C LEU A 112 34.77 6.65 -15.18
N TYR A 113 34.54 7.50 -14.20
CA TYR A 113 34.98 7.32 -12.83
C TYR A 113 34.50 6.00 -12.21
N GLU A 114 33.20 5.71 -12.34
CA GLU A 114 32.61 4.48 -11.81
C GLU A 114 33.22 3.24 -12.48
N TRP A 115 33.42 3.25 -13.81
CA TRP A 115 34.03 2.14 -14.53
C TRP A 115 35.47 1.91 -14.15
N VAL A 116 36.30 2.97 -14.07
CA VAL A 116 37.69 2.88 -13.63
C VAL A 116 37.77 2.34 -12.20
N LYS A 117 36.93 2.85 -11.30
CA LYS A 117 36.85 2.39 -9.92
C LYS A 117 36.51 0.90 -9.85
N ILE A 118 35.50 0.44 -10.61
CA ILE A 118 35.12 -0.98 -10.67
C ILE A 118 36.32 -1.83 -11.11
N VAL A 119 36.99 -1.48 -12.20
CA VAL A 119 38.13 -2.23 -12.71
C VAL A 119 39.24 -2.32 -11.67
N VAL A 120 39.58 -1.21 -11.01
CA VAL A 120 40.60 -1.16 -9.95
C VAL A 120 40.19 -2.01 -8.73
N CYS A 121 38.90 -2.04 -8.41
CA CYS A 121 38.39 -2.79 -7.28
C CYS A 121 38.13 -4.29 -7.57
N LEU A 122 38.21 -4.76 -8.83
CA LEU A 122 37.94 -6.17 -9.16
C LEU A 122 38.80 -7.18 -8.34
N PRO A 123 40.10 -7.00 -8.13
CA PRO A 123 40.90 -7.90 -7.28
C PRO A 123 40.39 -7.92 -5.83
N ILE A 124 40.02 -6.74 -5.29
CA ILE A 124 39.48 -6.61 -3.95
C ILE A 124 38.11 -7.29 -3.87
N ALA A 125 37.25 -7.12 -4.89
CA ALA A 125 35.96 -7.75 -4.99
C ALA A 125 36.07 -9.29 -5.00
N ALA A 126 37.06 -9.85 -5.70
CA ALA A 126 37.30 -11.29 -5.71
C ALA A 126 37.63 -11.82 -4.29
N VAL A 127 38.56 -11.16 -3.57
CA VAL A 127 38.90 -11.52 -2.18
C VAL A 127 37.68 -11.39 -1.26
N ARG A 128 36.91 -10.31 -1.40
CA ARG A 128 35.69 -10.07 -0.63
C ARG A 128 34.62 -11.13 -0.89
N LEU A 129 34.44 -11.56 -2.14
CA LEU A 129 33.52 -12.61 -2.51
C LEU A 129 33.89 -13.96 -1.88
N VAL A 130 35.18 -14.31 -1.85
CA VAL A 130 35.69 -15.51 -1.16
C VAL A 130 35.38 -15.41 0.34
N LEU A 131 35.74 -14.27 0.97
CA LEU A 131 35.47 -14.03 2.38
C LEU A 131 33.95 -14.14 2.70
N PHE A 132 33.10 -13.53 1.87
CA PHE A 132 31.65 -13.62 1.97
C PHE A 132 31.17 -15.07 1.94
N GLY A 133 31.62 -15.86 0.94
CA GLY A 133 31.23 -17.26 0.79
C GLY A 133 31.67 -18.13 1.98
N VAL A 134 32.92 -17.96 2.44
CA VAL A 134 33.43 -18.68 3.62
C VAL A 134 32.65 -18.32 4.88
N CYS A 135 32.39 -17.02 5.12
CA CYS A 135 31.63 -16.58 6.30
C CYS A 135 30.18 -17.05 6.25
N LEU A 136 29.55 -17.06 5.08
CA LEU A 136 28.20 -17.57 4.91
C LEU A 136 28.15 -19.08 5.21
N LEU A 137 29.11 -19.86 4.70
CA LEU A 137 29.18 -21.29 4.94
C LEU A 137 29.44 -21.62 6.42
N VAL A 138 30.45 -20.99 7.03
CA VAL A 138 30.80 -21.20 8.45
C VAL A 138 29.63 -20.80 9.36
N GLY A 139 29.02 -19.64 9.08
CA GLY A 139 27.85 -19.16 9.83
C GLY A 139 26.64 -20.10 9.69
N PHE A 140 26.41 -20.63 8.48
CA PHE A 140 25.36 -21.63 8.24
C PHE A 140 25.61 -22.94 9.02
N LEU A 141 26.84 -23.49 8.96
CA LEU A 141 27.18 -24.72 9.67
C LEU A 141 27.06 -24.55 11.19
N ALA A 142 27.55 -23.43 11.73
CA ALA A 142 27.39 -23.09 13.15
C ALA A 142 25.91 -22.97 13.55
N THR A 143 25.11 -22.33 12.71
CA THR A 143 23.66 -22.21 12.94
C THR A 143 22.96 -23.58 12.88
N LYS A 144 23.30 -24.42 11.91
CA LYS A 144 22.76 -25.75 11.80
C LYS A 144 23.07 -26.60 13.05
N LEU A 145 24.33 -26.53 13.53
CA LEU A 145 24.74 -27.16 14.77
C LEU A 145 23.96 -26.62 15.98
N ALA A 146 23.76 -25.29 16.05
CA ALA A 146 22.98 -24.68 17.13
C ALA A 146 21.51 -25.11 17.13
N LEU A 147 20.94 -25.43 15.98
CA LEU A 147 19.54 -25.87 15.82
C LEU A 147 19.38 -27.39 15.85
N GLU A 148 20.46 -28.17 15.82
CA GLU A 148 20.40 -29.65 15.81
C GLU A 148 19.61 -30.17 17.00
N GLY A 149 18.56 -30.99 16.72
CA GLY A 149 17.67 -31.55 17.75
C GLY A 149 16.83 -30.54 18.54
N TRP A 150 16.80 -29.25 18.17
CA TRP A 150 15.97 -28.26 18.83
C TRP A 150 14.54 -28.26 18.27
N LYS A 151 13.62 -28.83 19.05
CA LYS A 151 12.20 -28.95 18.68
C LYS A 151 11.33 -27.88 19.34
N ASP A 152 11.78 -27.34 20.45
CA ASP A 152 11.04 -26.37 21.26
C ASP A 152 11.19 -24.94 20.71
N LYS A 153 10.22 -24.54 19.88
CA LYS A 153 10.16 -23.18 19.32
C LYS A 153 9.42 -22.19 20.23
N GLN A 154 8.75 -22.68 21.27
CA GLN A 154 7.93 -21.89 22.19
C GLN A 154 8.78 -21.16 23.23
N ASN A 155 9.88 -21.75 23.64
CA ASN A 155 10.78 -21.22 24.65
C ASN A 155 12.01 -20.52 24.07
N PRO A 156 12.67 -19.63 24.83
CA PRO A 156 13.91 -19.01 24.40
C PRO A 156 15.01 -20.03 24.09
N LEU A 157 15.88 -19.67 23.16
CA LEU A 157 17.02 -20.51 22.76
C LEU A 157 17.92 -20.77 23.99
N PRO A 158 18.24 -22.03 24.35
CA PRO A 158 19.10 -22.36 25.48
C PRO A 158 20.47 -21.64 25.42
N ARG A 159 21.02 -21.23 26.57
CA ARG A 159 22.25 -20.43 26.66
C ARG A 159 23.44 -21.04 25.92
N TRP A 160 23.61 -22.36 25.95
CA TRP A 160 24.71 -23.00 25.24
C TRP A 160 24.58 -22.90 23.71
N ARG A 161 23.34 -23.02 23.17
CA ARG A 161 23.05 -22.84 21.75
C ARG A 161 23.25 -21.37 21.32
N SER A 162 22.83 -20.44 22.15
CA SER A 162 23.08 -19.01 21.96
C SER A 162 24.58 -18.68 21.91
N ARG A 163 25.44 -19.42 22.66
CA ARG A 163 26.89 -19.26 22.58
C ARG A 163 27.45 -19.73 21.23
N ILE A 164 26.90 -20.80 20.64
CA ILE A 164 27.29 -21.24 19.29
C ILE A 164 26.94 -20.16 18.25
N MET A 165 25.79 -19.49 18.40
CA MET A 165 25.37 -18.39 17.52
C MET A 165 26.34 -17.19 17.54
N TRP A 166 27.24 -17.09 18.52
CA TRP A 166 28.31 -16.08 18.49
C TRP A 166 29.21 -16.22 17.27
N VAL A 167 29.48 -17.46 16.82
CA VAL A 167 30.24 -17.71 15.59
C VAL A 167 29.51 -17.10 14.39
N THR A 168 28.20 -17.36 14.26
CA THR A 168 27.39 -16.81 13.18
C THR A 168 27.31 -15.28 13.23
N ARG A 169 27.26 -14.69 14.44
CA ARG A 169 27.30 -13.22 14.61
C ARG A 169 28.63 -12.62 14.15
N VAL A 170 29.76 -13.26 14.47
CA VAL A 170 31.08 -12.82 13.97
C VAL A 170 31.14 -12.96 12.45
N CYS A 171 30.64 -14.06 11.89
CA CYS A 171 30.52 -14.24 10.43
C CYS A 171 29.69 -13.11 9.80
N ALA A 172 28.56 -12.71 10.41
CA ALA A 172 27.76 -11.58 9.92
C ALA A 172 28.57 -10.26 9.92
N ARG A 173 29.40 -10.00 10.93
CA ARG A 173 30.30 -8.83 10.95
C ARG A 173 31.34 -8.91 9.83
N CYS A 174 31.91 -10.10 9.57
CA CYS A 174 32.84 -10.32 8.46
C CYS A 174 32.14 -10.18 7.09
N ILE A 175 30.89 -10.59 6.97
CA ILE A 175 30.05 -10.35 5.78
C ILE A 175 29.87 -8.84 5.54
N LEU A 176 29.53 -8.07 6.56
CA LEU A 176 29.46 -6.60 6.44
C LEU A 176 30.82 -6.01 6.01
N PHE A 177 31.93 -6.52 6.56
CA PHE A 177 33.27 -6.10 6.16
C PHE A 177 33.53 -6.45 4.69
N SER A 178 33.12 -7.62 4.22
CA SER A 178 33.28 -8.02 2.81
C SER A 178 32.46 -7.15 1.86
N PHE A 179 31.30 -6.61 2.31
CA PHE A 179 30.55 -5.61 1.56
C PHE A 179 31.15 -4.20 1.63
N GLY A 180 32.28 -4.01 2.29
CA GLY A 180 32.97 -2.71 2.36
C GLY A 180 32.58 -1.86 3.57
N TYR A 181 31.72 -2.36 4.48
CA TYR A 181 31.41 -1.68 5.74
C TYR A 181 32.51 -1.95 6.77
N HIS A 182 33.70 -1.40 6.53
CA HIS A 182 34.85 -1.58 7.41
C HIS A 182 34.61 -0.90 8.75
N TRP A 183 34.06 0.29 8.72
CA TRP A 183 33.66 1.08 9.88
C TRP A 183 32.18 1.46 9.81
N ILE A 184 31.43 1.19 10.89
CA ILE A 184 30.03 1.56 11.03
C ILE A 184 29.95 2.59 12.15
N ARG A 185 29.52 3.81 11.82
CA ARG A 185 29.36 4.89 12.80
C ARG A 185 28.13 4.66 13.64
N ARG A 186 28.28 4.70 14.96
CA ARG A 186 27.17 4.56 15.91
C ARG A 186 27.00 5.82 16.71
N LYS A 187 25.75 6.28 16.87
CA LYS A 187 25.34 7.34 17.78
C LYS A 187 24.33 6.77 18.78
N GLY A 188 24.39 7.19 20.02
CA GLY A 188 23.56 6.64 21.09
C GLY A 188 23.95 5.22 21.48
N LYS A 189 23.09 4.57 22.26
CA LYS A 189 23.28 3.19 22.74
C LYS A 189 21.96 2.42 22.68
N PRO A 190 22.02 1.10 22.43
CA PRO A 190 20.83 0.26 22.56
C PRO A 190 20.32 0.30 24.02
N ALA A 191 19.05 0.64 24.20
CA ALA A 191 18.39 0.61 25.52
C ALA A 191 18.40 -0.82 26.08
N PRO A 192 18.41 -1.04 27.40
CA PRO A 192 18.19 -2.36 27.97
C PRO A 192 16.86 -2.96 27.49
N ARG A 193 16.81 -4.30 27.36
CA ARG A 193 15.60 -5.00 26.91
C ARG A 193 14.41 -4.73 27.84
N GLU A 194 14.67 -4.64 29.13
CA GLU A 194 13.67 -4.37 30.19
C GLU A 194 13.03 -2.99 30.00
N THR A 195 13.78 -2.03 29.45
CA THR A 195 13.30 -0.68 29.17
C THR A 195 12.57 -0.59 27.83
N ALA A 196 13.09 -1.28 26.80
CA ALA A 196 12.50 -1.29 25.45
C ALA A 196 12.64 -2.69 24.82
N PRO A 197 11.63 -3.56 24.97
CA PRO A 197 11.65 -4.90 24.41
C PRO A 197 11.51 -4.90 22.88
N ILE A 198 11.02 -3.80 22.29
CA ILE A 198 10.79 -3.64 20.86
C ILE A 198 11.75 -2.58 20.30
N VAL A 199 12.38 -2.91 19.20
CA VAL A 199 13.18 -2.00 18.37
C VAL A 199 12.50 -1.86 17.04
N VAL A 200 12.35 -0.63 16.55
CA VAL A 200 11.86 -0.34 15.19
C VAL A 200 12.90 0.46 14.43
N SER A 201 13.05 0.17 13.15
CA SER A 201 14.02 0.86 12.30
C SER A 201 13.43 1.12 10.93
N ASN A 202 13.89 2.19 10.27
CA ASN A 202 13.69 2.37 8.83
C ASN A 202 14.40 1.25 8.06
N HIS A 203 13.98 0.98 6.82
CA HIS A 203 14.46 -0.14 6.03
C HIS A 203 14.83 0.29 4.60
N VAL A 204 16.12 0.37 4.32
CA VAL A 204 16.67 0.88 3.04
C VAL A 204 17.32 -0.24 2.23
N SER A 205 17.98 -1.19 2.89
CA SER A 205 18.79 -2.22 2.22
C SER A 205 18.66 -3.59 2.91
N PHE A 206 19.10 -4.65 2.26
CA PHE A 206 19.25 -5.97 2.91
C PHE A 206 20.39 -6.00 3.95
N ILE A 207 21.12 -4.93 4.11
CA ILE A 207 22.27 -4.80 5.02
C ILE A 207 21.83 -4.63 6.48
N GLU A 208 20.72 -3.91 6.76
CA GLU A 208 20.26 -3.69 8.14
C GLU A 208 19.98 -4.99 8.89
N PRO A 209 19.24 -5.98 8.34
CA PRO A 209 19.06 -7.27 9.01
C PRO A 209 20.36 -7.96 9.39
N ILE A 210 21.42 -7.87 8.54
CA ILE A 210 22.74 -8.45 8.80
C ILE A 210 23.44 -7.69 9.93
N PHE A 211 23.33 -6.35 9.92
CA PHE A 211 23.87 -5.50 10.99
C PHE A 211 23.20 -5.79 12.32
N TYR A 212 21.86 -5.80 12.39
CA TYR A 212 21.15 -6.08 13.62
C TYR A 212 21.36 -7.52 14.11
N PHE A 213 21.52 -8.47 13.21
CA PHE A 213 21.91 -9.84 13.59
C PHE A 213 23.23 -9.86 14.35
N TYR A 214 24.25 -9.15 13.84
CA TYR A 214 25.53 -9.01 14.52
C TYR A 214 25.38 -8.25 15.85
N GLU A 215 24.76 -7.08 15.84
CA GLU A 215 24.74 -6.13 16.96
C GLU A 215 23.83 -6.60 18.11
N LEU A 216 22.60 -6.96 17.81
CA LEU A 216 21.55 -7.22 18.80
C LEU A 216 21.16 -8.70 18.89
N PHE A 217 21.36 -9.48 17.84
CA PHE A 217 20.79 -10.82 17.71
C PHE A 217 19.30 -10.87 18.08
N PRO A 218 18.45 -10.05 17.43
CA PRO A 218 17.07 -9.88 17.82
C PRO A 218 16.18 -11.02 17.31
N THR A 219 14.99 -11.15 17.88
CA THR A 219 13.89 -11.84 17.23
C THR A 219 13.32 -10.91 16.15
N ILE A 220 13.28 -11.34 14.89
CA ILE A 220 12.75 -10.53 13.79
C ILE A 220 11.32 -10.92 13.43
N VAL A 221 10.57 -9.97 12.86
CA VAL A 221 9.31 -10.24 12.15
C VAL A 221 9.59 -10.22 10.67
N ALA A 222 9.27 -11.30 9.96
CA ALA A 222 9.59 -11.47 8.55
C ALA A 222 8.44 -12.14 7.78
N ALA A 223 8.40 -11.94 6.45
CA ALA A 223 7.46 -12.64 5.60
C ALA A 223 7.79 -14.15 5.53
N GLU A 224 6.76 -14.99 5.41
CA GLU A 224 6.90 -16.46 5.32
C GLU A 224 7.83 -16.91 4.18
N SER A 225 7.87 -16.16 3.07
CA SER A 225 8.74 -16.42 1.92
C SER A 225 10.24 -16.44 2.25
N HIS A 226 10.65 -15.77 3.34
CA HIS A 226 12.07 -15.75 3.73
C HIS A 226 12.56 -17.09 4.29
N ASP A 227 11.64 -17.96 4.75
CA ASP A 227 12.02 -19.29 5.26
C ASP A 227 12.60 -20.22 4.19
N SER A 228 12.17 -20.04 2.93
CA SER A 228 12.61 -20.84 1.78
C SER A 228 13.96 -20.39 1.18
N ILE A 229 14.51 -19.25 1.59
CA ILE A 229 15.78 -18.73 1.04
C ILE A 229 16.93 -19.63 1.50
N PRO A 230 17.70 -20.24 0.57
CA PRO A 230 18.84 -21.09 0.91
C PRO A 230 19.81 -20.41 1.88
N PHE A 231 20.34 -21.15 2.85
CA PHE A 231 21.22 -20.68 3.94
C PHE A 231 20.57 -19.64 4.87
N VAL A 232 19.96 -18.59 4.33
CA VAL A 232 19.38 -17.46 5.08
C VAL A 232 18.20 -17.92 5.91
N GLY A 233 17.28 -18.72 5.37
CA GLY A 233 16.11 -19.24 6.11
C GLY A 233 16.52 -20.00 7.38
N THR A 234 17.59 -20.79 7.33
CA THR A 234 18.11 -21.49 8.52
C THR A 234 18.63 -20.49 9.58
N ILE A 235 19.32 -19.44 9.15
CA ILE A 235 19.85 -18.40 10.06
C ILE A 235 18.69 -17.63 10.70
N ILE A 236 17.68 -17.27 9.92
CA ILE A 236 16.48 -16.57 10.39
C ILE A 236 15.71 -17.42 11.43
N ARG A 237 15.59 -18.73 11.23
CA ARG A 237 14.96 -19.63 12.23
C ARG A 237 15.66 -19.60 13.58
N ALA A 238 17.01 -19.48 13.59
CA ALA A 238 17.78 -19.37 14.83
C ALA A 238 17.53 -18.05 15.59
N MET A 239 17.06 -17.00 14.92
CA MET A 239 16.61 -15.75 15.54
C MET A 239 15.21 -15.88 16.16
N GLN A 240 14.63 -17.07 16.14
CA GLN A 240 13.26 -17.30 16.64
C GLN A 240 12.23 -16.37 15.96
N VAL A 241 12.34 -16.24 14.66
CA VAL A 241 11.52 -15.37 13.81
C VAL A 241 10.02 -15.53 14.06
N ILE A 242 9.29 -14.44 13.89
CA ILE A 242 7.83 -14.41 13.80
C ILE A 242 7.49 -14.24 12.32
N TYR A 243 6.95 -15.29 11.72
CA TYR A 243 6.51 -15.22 10.34
C TYR A 243 5.14 -14.57 10.24
N VAL A 244 4.95 -13.76 9.20
CA VAL A 244 3.68 -13.09 8.92
C VAL A 244 3.34 -13.18 7.44
N ASN A 245 2.12 -13.65 7.16
CA ASN A 245 1.47 -13.45 5.87
C ASN A 245 0.61 -12.18 5.97
N ARG A 246 1.00 -11.14 5.25
CA ARG A 246 0.36 -9.82 5.33
C ARG A 246 -1.06 -9.80 4.79
N PHE A 247 -1.39 -10.74 3.90
CA PHE A 247 -2.70 -10.84 3.26
C PHE A 247 -3.71 -11.64 4.10
N SER A 248 -3.23 -12.43 5.07
CA SER A 248 -4.08 -13.23 5.96
C SER A 248 -4.36 -12.48 7.27
N PRO A 249 -5.63 -12.11 7.57
CA PRO A 249 -5.99 -11.49 8.84
C PRO A 249 -5.64 -12.37 10.05
N SER A 250 -5.82 -13.68 9.94
CA SER A 250 -5.48 -14.65 10.98
C SER A 250 -3.98 -14.70 11.25
N SER A 251 -3.14 -14.69 10.20
CA SER A 251 -1.67 -14.64 10.32
C SER A 251 -1.22 -13.33 10.95
N ARG A 252 -1.80 -12.19 10.57
CA ARG A 252 -1.51 -10.89 11.20
C ARG A 252 -1.85 -10.88 12.69
N LYS A 253 -3.04 -11.40 13.07
CA LYS A 253 -3.45 -11.53 14.48
C LYS A 253 -2.51 -12.44 15.25
N HIS A 254 -2.12 -13.60 14.67
CA HIS A 254 -1.15 -14.51 15.26
C HIS A 254 0.20 -13.82 15.50
N ALA A 255 0.73 -13.10 14.49
CA ALA A 255 2.00 -12.39 14.61
C ALA A 255 1.98 -11.34 15.74
N VAL A 256 0.91 -10.56 15.88
CA VAL A 256 0.74 -9.59 16.97
C VAL A 256 0.73 -10.28 18.35
N ASN A 257 0.04 -11.41 18.47
CA ASN A 257 0.03 -12.19 19.72
C ASN A 257 1.42 -12.73 20.05
N GLU A 258 2.18 -13.21 19.07
CA GLU A 258 3.55 -13.68 19.24
C GLU A 258 4.51 -12.53 19.61
N ILE A 259 4.35 -11.34 19.00
CA ILE A 259 5.09 -10.14 19.39
C ILE A 259 4.82 -9.82 20.86
N LYS A 260 3.54 -9.79 21.27
CA LYS A 260 3.15 -9.53 22.66
C LYS A 260 3.74 -10.57 23.60
N ARG A 261 3.62 -11.86 23.29
CA ARG A 261 4.15 -12.97 24.11
C ARG A 261 5.67 -12.87 24.28
N LYS A 262 6.40 -12.65 23.18
CA LYS A 262 7.87 -12.58 23.24
C LYS A 262 8.38 -11.27 23.86
N ALA A 263 7.65 -10.17 23.74
CA ALA A 263 7.99 -8.92 24.40
C ALA A 263 7.84 -9.01 25.92
N SER A 264 6.82 -9.73 26.42
CA SER A 264 6.56 -9.90 27.85
C SER A 264 7.47 -10.91 28.55
N CYS A 265 8.12 -11.83 27.82
CA CYS A 265 8.94 -12.87 28.40
C CYS A 265 10.43 -12.51 28.39
N ASP A 266 11.05 -12.34 29.56
CA ASP A 266 12.44 -11.88 29.72
C ASP A 266 13.51 -12.78 29.12
N GLY A 267 13.21 -14.03 28.84
CA GLY A 267 14.14 -14.98 28.23
C GLY A 267 14.35 -14.78 26.72
N PHE A 268 13.46 -14.07 26.02
CA PHE A 268 13.62 -13.83 24.57
C PHE A 268 14.53 -12.64 24.30
N PRO A 269 15.21 -12.60 23.13
CA PRO A 269 15.88 -11.40 22.66
C PRO A 269 14.88 -10.26 22.42
N ARG A 270 15.39 -9.04 22.19
CA ARG A 270 14.56 -7.93 21.72
C ARG A 270 13.91 -8.27 20.40
N LEU A 271 12.73 -7.72 20.17
CA LEU A 271 12.04 -7.80 18.90
C LEU A 271 12.53 -6.68 17.98
N LEU A 272 12.82 -7.00 16.73
CA LEU A 272 13.14 -6.03 15.69
C LEU A 272 12.06 -6.06 14.62
N LEU A 273 11.51 -4.90 14.34
CA LEU A 273 10.54 -4.70 13.27
C LEU A 273 10.98 -3.56 12.36
N PHE A 274 10.71 -3.73 11.07
CA PHE A 274 10.77 -2.68 10.08
C PHE A 274 9.33 -2.27 9.76
N PRO A 275 8.80 -1.22 10.42
CA PRO A 275 7.37 -0.90 10.35
C PRO A 275 6.93 -0.39 8.98
N GLU A 276 7.84 0.06 8.13
CA GLU A 276 7.57 0.36 6.72
C GLU A 276 7.07 -0.87 5.94
N GLY A 277 7.42 -2.06 6.40
CA GLY A 277 7.00 -3.32 5.80
C GLY A 277 7.73 -3.68 4.50
N THR A 278 8.57 -2.80 3.96
CA THR A 278 9.39 -3.01 2.76
C THR A 278 10.63 -2.14 2.81
N THR A 279 11.56 -2.36 1.89
CA THR A 279 12.70 -1.45 1.69
C THR A 279 12.28 -0.25 0.86
N THR A 280 12.82 0.93 1.22
CA THR A 280 12.66 2.19 0.51
C THR A 280 14.03 2.74 0.08
N ASN A 281 14.08 3.84 -0.66
CA ASN A 281 15.34 4.51 -0.97
C ASN A 281 15.82 5.46 0.15
N GLY A 282 15.03 5.63 1.21
CA GLY A 282 15.37 6.47 2.34
C GLY A 282 15.23 7.98 2.10
N SER A 283 14.75 8.41 0.93
CA SER A 283 14.51 9.83 0.63
C SER A 283 13.28 10.39 1.34
N VAL A 284 12.34 9.53 1.68
CA VAL A 284 11.13 9.81 2.46
C VAL A 284 10.85 8.65 3.40
N LEU A 285 10.06 8.90 4.45
CA LEU A 285 9.56 7.85 5.33
C LEU A 285 8.12 7.52 4.93
N ILE A 286 7.85 6.24 4.65
CA ILE A 286 6.51 5.77 4.30
C ILE A 286 5.71 5.40 5.56
N SER A 287 4.40 5.27 5.42
CA SER A 287 3.48 4.98 6.52
C SER A 287 3.79 3.66 7.22
N PHE A 288 3.73 3.67 8.55
CA PHE A 288 4.06 2.53 9.39
C PHE A 288 2.91 1.54 9.54
N GLN A 289 3.25 0.25 9.47
CA GLN A 289 2.36 -0.84 9.84
C GLN A 289 2.24 -0.93 11.37
N LEU A 290 1.02 -1.06 11.87
CA LEU A 290 0.73 -0.99 13.30
C LEU A 290 1.16 -2.21 14.13
N GLY A 291 1.63 -3.29 13.51
CA GLY A 291 1.97 -4.55 14.18
C GLY A 291 2.97 -4.42 15.33
N ALA A 292 3.91 -3.47 15.26
CA ALA A 292 4.88 -3.21 16.31
C ALA A 292 4.27 -2.47 17.52
N PHE A 293 3.21 -1.73 17.30
CA PHE A 293 2.63 -0.77 18.25
C PHE A 293 1.43 -1.34 19.02
N ILE A 294 0.67 -2.27 18.39
CA ILE A 294 -0.51 -2.91 19.00
C ILE A 294 -0.23 -3.50 20.38
N PRO A 295 0.92 -4.16 20.65
CA PRO A 295 1.19 -4.69 21.99
C PRO A 295 1.34 -3.65 23.09
N GLY A 296 1.56 -2.37 22.76
CA GLY A 296 1.63 -1.27 23.71
C GLY A 296 2.87 -1.27 24.62
N TYR A 297 3.99 -1.83 24.16
CA TYR A 297 5.26 -1.79 24.88
C TYR A 297 6.10 -0.56 24.50
N PRO A 298 7.03 -0.13 25.39
CA PRO A 298 8.03 0.86 25.03
C PRO A 298 8.87 0.41 23.83
N ILE A 299 9.16 1.34 22.93
CA ILE A 299 9.84 1.10 21.67
C ILE A 299 11.10 1.94 21.61
N GLN A 300 12.22 1.36 21.19
CA GLN A 300 13.40 2.12 20.81
C GLN A 300 13.44 2.30 19.30
N PRO A 301 13.25 3.53 18.79
CA PRO A 301 13.49 3.82 17.38
C PRO A 301 14.99 3.81 17.09
N VAL A 302 15.36 3.28 15.93
CA VAL A 302 16.74 3.28 15.45
C VAL A 302 16.74 3.72 13.99
N VAL A 303 17.65 4.64 13.67
CA VAL A 303 17.81 5.18 12.34
C VAL A 303 19.05 4.59 11.69
N VAL A 304 18.91 4.13 10.47
CA VAL A 304 20.02 3.71 9.61
C VAL A 304 20.08 4.61 8.40
N HIS A 305 21.23 5.23 8.20
CA HIS A 305 21.52 6.11 7.09
C HIS A 305 22.74 5.63 6.32
N TYR A 306 22.66 5.68 4.98
CA TYR A 306 23.73 5.30 4.06
C TYR A 306 24.23 6.53 3.31
N PRO A 307 25.22 7.26 3.82
CA PRO A 307 25.81 8.38 3.07
C PRO A 307 26.45 7.87 1.76
N TYR A 308 26.06 8.48 0.65
CA TYR A 308 26.64 8.16 -0.66
C TYR A 308 26.76 9.40 -1.55
N VAL A 309 27.62 9.31 -2.56
CA VAL A 309 27.78 10.35 -3.60
C VAL A 309 27.47 9.76 -4.99
N HIS A 310 28.03 8.60 -5.29
CA HIS A 310 27.93 8.00 -6.62
C HIS A 310 27.18 6.66 -6.63
N PHE A 311 26.96 6.04 -5.48
CA PHE A 311 26.33 4.74 -5.39
C PHE A 311 25.33 4.67 -4.25
N ASP A 312 24.06 4.77 -4.60
CA ASP A 312 22.96 4.53 -3.69
C ASP A 312 22.86 3.04 -3.34
N GLN A 313 22.93 2.73 -2.04
CA GLN A 313 22.95 1.38 -1.48
C GLN A 313 21.54 0.83 -1.18
N SER A 314 20.50 1.58 -1.52
CA SER A 314 19.12 1.16 -1.36
C SER A 314 18.78 -0.02 -2.27
N TRP A 315 17.95 -0.92 -1.75
CA TRP A 315 17.42 -2.02 -2.55
C TRP A 315 16.06 -1.63 -3.15
N GLY A 316 16.12 -0.82 -4.20
CA GLY A 316 14.93 -0.38 -4.93
C GLY A 316 14.64 -1.27 -6.16
N ASN A 317 14.57 -0.66 -7.32
CA ASN A 317 14.25 -1.29 -8.61
C ASN A 317 15.46 -1.99 -9.29
N ILE A 318 16.53 -2.26 -8.58
CA ILE A 318 17.71 -2.97 -9.11
C ILE A 318 17.76 -4.42 -8.62
N SER A 319 18.38 -5.31 -9.41
CA SER A 319 18.56 -6.69 -8.99
C SER A 319 19.54 -6.82 -7.83
N LEU A 320 19.28 -7.77 -6.92
CA LEU A 320 20.14 -8.04 -5.78
C LEU A 320 21.60 -8.34 -6.22
N ALA A 321 21.78 -9.09 -7.30
CA ALA A 321 23.10 -9.41 -7.83
C ALA A 321 23.86 -8.15 -8.27
N LYS A 322 23.20 -7.20 -8.94
CA LYS A 322 23.78 -5.92 -9.35
C LYS A 322 24.13 -5.07 -8.12
N LEU A 323 23.25 -5.00 -7.13
CA LEU A 323 23.49 -4.28 -5.89
C LEU A 323 24.72 -4.85 -5.14
N MET A 324 24.76 -6.17 -4.95
CA MET A 324 25.90 -6.85 -4.33
C MET A 324 27.20 -6.62 -5.09
N PHE A 325 27.18 -6.75 -6.42
CA PHE A 325 28.36 -6.50 -7.26
C PHE A 325 28.89 -5.08 -7.06
N ARG A 326 27.99 -4.08 -7.09
CA ARG A 326 28.38 -2.69 -6.86
C ARG A 326 28.93 -2.47 -5.45
N MET A 327 28.38 -3.14 -4.42
CA MET A 327 28.90 -3.06 -3.05
C MET A 327 30.31 -3.67 -2.95
N PHE A 328 30.56 -4.82 -3.57
CA PHE A 328 31.90 -5.45 -3.58
C PHE A 328 32.97 -4.61 -4.29
N THR A 329 32.54 -3.83 -5.29
CA THR A 329 33.45 -3.00 -6.11
C THR A 329 33.60 -1.55 -5.61
N GLN A 330 33.13 -1.24 -4.38
CA GLN A 330 33.44 0.02 -3.70
C GLN A 330 34.69 -0.15 -2.82
N PHE A 331 35.51 0.88 -2.69
CA PHE A 331 36.60 0.86 -1.70
C PHE A 331 36.06 0.80 -0.28
N HIS A 332 35.02 1.59 -0.01
CA HIS A 332 34.35 1.67 1.28
C HIS A 332 32.87 1.99 1.08
N ASN A 333 32.01 1.35 1.87
CA ASN A 333 30.61 1.67 1.98
C ASN A 333 30.34 2.26 3.36
N PHE A 334 29.60 3.37 3.41
CA PHE A 334 29.32 4.09 4.65
C PHE A 334 27.96 3.65 5.19
N MET A 335 27.90 3.53 6.51
CA MET A 335 26.68 3.24 7.27
C MET A 335 26.74 3.97 8.60
N GLU A 336 25.71 4.72 8.91
CA GLU A 336 25.52 5.37 10.20
C GLU A 336 24.28 4.80 10.86
N VAL A 337 24.39 4.49 12.15
CA VAL A 337 23.29 3.95 12.96
C VAL A 337 23.11 4.84 14.18
N GLU A 338 21.90 5.31 14.40
CA GLU A 338 21.57 6.16 15.55
C GLU A 338 20.44 5.55 16.38
N TYR A 339 20.75 5.29 17.66
CA TYR A 339 19.77 4.82 18.64
C TYR A 339 19.10 6.03 19.26
N LEU A 340 17.82 6.23 18.96
CA LEU A 340 17.03 7.34 19.47
C LEU A 340 16.53 7.06 20.90
N PRO A 341 16.09 8.08 21.63
CA PRO A 341 15.42 7.91 22.92
C PRO A 341 14.23 6.97 22.83
N VAL A 342 13.97 6.20 23.90
CA VAL A 342 12.84 5.28 23.97
C VAL A 342 11.53 6.05 23.95
N VAL A 343 10.62 5.65 23.08
CA VAL A 343 9.26 6.15 23.01
C VAL A 343 8.36 5.20 23.81
N SER A 344 7.90 5.68 24.96
CA SER A 344 6.98 4.93 25.83
C SER A 344 5.54 5.34 25.57
N PRO A 345 4.57 4.40 25.67
CA PRO A 345 3.15 4.75 25.67
C PRO A 345 2.82 5.75 26.79
N LEU A 346 1.95 6.71 26.52
CA LEU A 346 1.53 7.72 27.49
C LEU A 346 0.54 7.10 28.49
N THR A 347 0.96 6.92 29.74
CA THR A 347 0.15 6.28 30.79
C THR A 347 -1.02 7.13 31.28
N ASN A 348 -0.91 8.46 31.20
CA ASN A 348 -1.91 9.41 31.70
C ASN A 348 -3.11 9.62 30.77
N ARG A 349 -3.02 9.17 29.54
CA ARG A 349 -4.11 9.12 28.54
C ARG A 349 -4.01 7.76 27.90
N LYS A 350 -5.12 7.05 27.74
CA LYS A 350 -5.15 5.83 26.92
C LYS A 350 -4.72 6.21 25.51
N GLU A 351 -3.41 6.25 25.27
CA GLU A 351 -2.85 6.62 23.97
C GLU A 351 -3.32 5.64 22.91
N SER A 352 -3.79 6.15 21.77
CA SER A 352 -4.15 5.28 20.65
C SER A 352 -2.88 4.65 20.06
N ILE A 353 -3.01 3.44 19.53
CA ILE A 353 -1.93 2.72 18.85
C ILE A 353 -1.39 3.55 17.68
N ILE A 354 -2.28 4.24 16.97
CA ILE A 354 -1.94 5.12 15.85
C ILE A 354 -1.05 6.26 16.31
N HIS A 355 -1.41 6.93 17.40
CA HIS A 355 -0.64 8.04 17.93
C HIS A 355 0.76 7.63 18.42
N LEU A 356 0.91 6.45 19.04
CA LEU A 356 2.23 5.89 19.39
C LEU A 356 3.07 5.63 18.13
N ALA A 357 2.45 5.11 17.06
CA ALA A 357 3.11 4.89 15.78
C ALA A 357 3.54 6.21 15.13
N GLU A 358 2.68 7.22 15.12
CA GLU A 358 2.96 8.56 14.58
C GLU A 358 4.11 9.24 15.34
N ARG A 359 4.12 9.21 16.68
CA ARG A 359 5.24 9.75 17.47
C ARG A 359 6.56 9.05 17.17
N THR A 360 6.51 7.75 16.95
CA THR A 360 7.70 6.94 16.62
C THR A 360 8.18 7.24 15.20
N SER A 361 7.25 7.34 14.23
CA SER A 361 7.53 7.74 12.85
C SER A 361 8.16 9.12 12.79
N HIS A 362 7.54 10.08 13.47
CA HIS A 362 8.03 11.46 13.53
C HIS A 362 9.44 11.56 14.13
N ALA A 363 9.75 10.78 15.18
CA ALA A 363 11.09 10.74 15.74
C ALA A 363 12.12 10.21 14.74
N ILE A 364 11.77 9.18 13.95
CA ILE A 364 12.65 8.63 12.90
C ILE A 364 12.79 9.62 11.75
N ALA A 365 11.70 10.21 11.25
CA ALA A 365 11.71 11.17 10.16
C ALA A 365 12.54 12.42 10.50
N THR A 366 12.39 12.94 11.72
CA THR A 366 13.17 14.08 12.22
C THR A 366 14.66 13.75 12.27
N ALA A 367 15.04 12.58 12.79
CA ALA A 367 16.44 12.16 12.89
C ALA A 367 17.08 11.90 11.52
N LEU A 368 16.31 11.41 10.54
CA LEU A 368 16.72 11.25 9.14
C LEU A 368 16.73 12.56 8.35
N ASN A 369 16.04 13.58 8.85
CA ASN A 369 15.74 14.83 8.14
C ASN A 369 15.01 14.57 6.81
N VAL A 370 13.97 13.73 6.84
CA VAL A 370 13.13 13.40 5.69
C VAL A 370 11.66 13.70 5.98
N THR A 371 10.86 13.82 4.92
CA THR A 371 9.41 14.00 5.03
C THR A 371 8.70 12.67 5.19
N GLU A 372 7.63 12.66 6.01
CA GLU A 372 6.70 11.54 6.10
C GLU A 372 5.70 11.62 4.95
N THR A 373 5.37 10.46 4.36
CA THR A 373 4.43 10.37 3.23
C THR A 373 3.34 9.35 3.51
N SER A 374 2.23 9.46 2.78
CA SER A 374 1.14 8.48 2.83
C SER A 374 1.37 7.28 1.90
N HIS A 375 2.56 7.12 1.34
CA HIS A 375 2.92 5.87 0.68
C HIS A 375 2.96 4.72 1.68
N SER A 376 2.70 3.51 1.21
CA SER A 376 2.76 2.29 2.01
C SER A 376 3.24 1.10 1.17
N TYR A 377 3.32 -0.07 1.79
CA TYR A 377 3.58 -1.33 1.06
C TYR A 377 2.56 -1.57 -0.07
N GLY A 378 1.34 -1.05 0.05
CA GLY A 378 0.33 -1.11 -1.01
C GLY A 378 0.77 -0.43 -2.30
N ASP A 379 1.45 0.72 -2.20
CA ASP A 379 2.00 1.40 -3.39
C ASP A 379 3.07 0.57 -4.09
N LEU A 380 3.91 -0.17 -3.33
CA LEU A 380 4.86 -1.11 -3.93
C LEU A 380 4.15 -2.26 -4.67
N MET A 381 3.01 -2.72 -4.18
CA MET A 381 2.20 -3.74 -4.88
C MET A 381 1.68 -3.19 -6.22
N LEU A 382 1.13 -1.98 -6.22
CA LEU A 382 0.66 -1.32 -7.43
C LEU A 382 1.80 -1.08 -8.43
N LEU A 383 2.94 -0.57 -7.96
CA LEU A 383 4.15 -0.40 -8.76
C LEU A 383 4.62 -1.72 -9.40
N THR A 384 4.65 -2.79 -8.60
CA THR A 384 5.07 -4.12 -9.08
C THR A 384 4.10 -4.67 -10.14
N LYS A 385 2.81 -4.47 -9.94
CA LYS A 385 1.78 -4.88 -10.90
C LYS A 385 1.91 -4.12 -12.21
N ALA A 386 2.12 -2.82 -12.16
CA ALA A 386 2.36 -1.99 -13.34
C ALA A 386 3.63 -2.42 -14.11
N LEU A 387 4.71 -2.75 -13.39
CA LEU A 387 5.94 -3.31 -13.96
C LEU A 387 5.70 -4.65 -14.65
N GLN A 388 4.94 -5.56 -14.04
CA GLN A 388 4.58 -6.86 -14.62
C GLN A 388 3.76 -6.69 -15.89
N SER A 389 2.90 -5.69 -15.94
CA SER A 389 2.10 -5.32 -17.10
C SER A 389 2.87 -4.46 -18.11
N LYS A 390 4.19 -4.32 -17.93
CA LYS A 390 5.11 -3.61 -18.85
C LYS A 390 4.71 -2.15 -19.12
N GLN A 391 4.16 -1.47 -18.13
CA GLN A 391 3.84 -0.05 -18.26
C GLN A 391 5.14 0.79 -18.35
N GLU A 392 5.14 1.82 -19.19
CA GLU A 392 6.32 2.67 -19.41
C GLU A 392 6.66 3.52 -18.17
N LYS A 393 5.65 4.03 -17.47
CA LYS A 393 5.79 4.85 -16.27
C LYS A 393 5.12 4.19 -15.06
N PRO A 394 5.68 3.11 -14.52
CA PRO A 394 5.03 2.36 -13.44
C PRO A 394 4.82 3.18 -12.16
N SER A 395 5.65 4.20 -11.89
CA SER A 395 5.49 5.06 -10.72
C SER A 395 4.22 5.92 -10.76
N SER A 396 3.61 6.15 -11.96
CA SER A 396 2.35 6.91 -12.08
C SER A 396 1.13 6.18 -11.50
N TYR A 397 1.28 4.88 -11.20
CA TYR A 397 0.21 4.05 -10.61
C TYR A 397 0.24 4.02 -9.07
N MET A 398 1.19 4.68 -8.44
CA MET A 398 1.19 4.88 -6.99
C MET A 398 0.16 5.94 -6.59
N VAL A 399 -0.58 5.68 -5.51
CA VAL A 399 -1.75 6.50 -5.14
C VAL A 399 -1.67 7.05 -3.71
N GLU A 400 -0.57 6.82 -2.98
CA GLU A 400 -0.47 7.05 -1.53
C GLU A 400 -1.46 6.15 -0.78
N MET A 401 -1.25 4.85 -0.86
CA MET A 401 -2.21 3.82 -0.46
C MET A 401 -2.64 3.91 1.01
N ALA A 402 -1.78 4.38 1.93
CA ALA A 402 -2.19 4.59 3.32
C ALA A 402 -3.30 5.63 3.46
N ARG A 403 -3.29 6.68 2.63
CA ARG A 403 -4.38 7.66 2.56
C ARG A 403 -5.67 7.03 2.02
N VAL A 404 -5.57 6.21 0.98
CA VAL A 404 -6.73 5.50 0.40
C VAL A 404 -7.34 4.54 1.43
N GLU A 405 -6.52 3.76 2.14
CA GLU A 405 -6.97 2.88 3.23
C GLU A 405 -7.65 3.66 4.36
N SER A 406 -7.08 4.79 4.75
CA SER A 406 -7.63 5.63 5.83
C SER A 406 -8.97 6.29 5.44
N LEU A 407 -9.08 6.83 4.22
CA LEU A 407 -10.27 7.55 3.77
C LEU A 407 -11.40 6.62 3.34
N PHE A 408 -11.07 5.55 2.63
CA PHE A 408 -12.05 4.73 1.92
C PHE A 408 -12.14 3.29 2.43
N HIS A 409 -11.26 2.87 3.33
CA HIS A 409 -11.15 1.49 3.84
C HIS A 409 -10.96 0.44 2.73
N ILE A 410 -10.38 0.85 1.60
CA ILE A 410 -10.00 -0.06 0.52
C ILE A 410 -8.65 -0.67 0.85
N SER A 411 -8.59 -1.98 0.86
CA SER A 411 -7.34 -2.72 1.08
C SER A 411 -6.40 -2.62 -0.13
N SER A 412 -5.12 -2.87 0.10
CA SER A 412 -4.13 -2.90 -0.98
C SER A 412 -4.42 -3.98 -2.03
N LEU A 413 -5.08 -5.09 -1.67
CA LEU A 413 -5.50 -6.13 -2.64
C LEU A 413 -6.63 -5.62 -3.53
N GLU A 414 -7.67 -5.02 -2.96
CA GLU A 414 -8.76 -4.41 -3.73
C GLU A 414 -8.24 -3.32 -4.67
N ALA A 415 -7.25 -2.52 -4.24
CA ALA A 415 -6.63 -1.52 -5.10
C ALA A 415 -5.89 -2.15 -6.29
N VAL A 416 -5.29 -3.34 -6.12
CA VAL A 416 -4.68 -4.11 -7.22
C VAL A 416 -5.76 -4.60 -8.20
N ASP A 417 -6.92 -5.04 -7.72
CA ASP A 417 -8.04 -5.44 -8.59
C ASP A 417 -8.56 -4.24 -9.42
N PHE A 418 -8.66 -3.05 -8.80
CA PHE A 418 -8.98 -1.81 -9.53
C PHE A 418 -7.90 -1.46 -10.56
N LEU A 419 -6.62 -1.71 -10.24
CA LEU A 419 -5.52 -1.50 -11.18
C LEU A 419 -5.61 -2.46 -12.37
N ASP A 420 -5.92 -3.73 -12.16
CA ASP A 420 -6.10 -4.71 -13.25
C ASP A 420 -7.20 -4.25 -14.21
N LYS A 421 -8.30 -3.75 -13.67
CA LYS A 421 -9.37 -3.18 -14.49
C LYS A 421 -8.92 -1.94 -15.25
N PHE A 422 -8.22 -1.02 -14.60
CA PHE A 422 -7.69 0.17 -15.24
C PHE A 422 -6.71 -0.16 -16.37
N LEU A 423 -5.83 -1.15 -16.14
CA LEU A 423 -4.88 -1.62 -17.15
C LEU A 423 -5.58 -2.29 -18.36
N SER A 424 -6.74 -2.91 -18.15
CA SER A 424 -7.55 -3.47 -19.26
C SER A 424 -8.15 -2.39 -20.16
N MET A 425 -8.19 -1.12 -19.73
CA MET A 425 -8.57 0.04 -20.56
C MET A 425 -7.44 0.53 -21.48
N ASN A 426 -6.31 -0.19 -21.56
CA ASN A 426 -5.15 0.15 -22.41
C ASN A 426 -4.64 1.58 -22.20
N PRO A 427 -4.16 1.94 -20.99
CA PRO A 427 -3.64 3.28 -20.74
C PRO A 427 -2.50 3.63 -21.71
N ASP A 428 -2.42 4.88 -22.07
CA ASP A 428 -1.37 5.42 -22.92
C ASP A 428 0.02 5.38 -22.25
N PRO A 429 1.14 5.69 -22.95
CA PRO A 429 2.49 5.71 -22.37
C PRO A 429 2.67 6.66 -21.16
N SER A 430 1.75 7.61 -20.98
CA SER A 430 1.72 8.47 -19.79
C SER A 430 1.00 7.85 -18.60
N GLY A 431 0.30 6.73 -18.80
CA GLY A 431 -0.52 6.05 -17.79
C GLY A 431 -1.94 6.60 -17.67
N CYS A 432 -2.43 7.26 -18.74
CA CYS A 432 -3.75 7.88 -18.78
C CYS A 432 -4.70 7.11 -19.72
N VAL A 433 -5.99 7.11 -19.40
CA VAL A 433 -7.06 6.46 -20.16
C VAL A 433 -8.00 7.52 -20.74
N ARG A 434 -8.40 7.36 -22.00
CA ARG A 434 -9.34 8.23 -22.69
C ARG A 434 -10.77 7.78 -22.52
N PHE A 435 -11.71 8.66 -22.79
CA PHE A 435 -13.15 8.42 -22.63
C PHE A 435 -13.63 7.12 -23.30
N TYR A 436 -13.32 6.87 -24.57
CA TYR A 436 -13.80 5.68 -25.28
C TYR A 436 -13.20 4.36 -24.74
N ASP A 437 -11.94 4.38 -24.30
CA ASP A 437 -11.29 3.21 -23.69
C ASP A 437 -11.92 2.88 -22.33
N PHE A 438 -12.26 3.91 -21.55
CA PHE A 438 -13.03 3.77 -20.30
C PHE A 438 -14.40 3.15 -20.55
N LEU A 439 -15.15 3.64 -21.56
CA LEU A 439 -16.47 3.10 -21.89
C LEU A 439 -16.42 1.63 -22.30
N SER A 440 -15.43 1.24 -23.10
CA SER A 440 -15.32 -0.11 -23.67
C SER A 440 -15.23 -1.19 -22.58
N VAL A 441 -14.47 -0.93 -21.52
CA VAL A 441 -14.26 -1.90 -20.40
C VAL A 441 -15.46 -1.95 -19.47
N LEU A 442 -16.12 -0.81 -19.24
CA LEU A 442 -17.32 -0.75 -18.41
C LEU A 442 -18.61 -1.10 -19.16
N ARG A 443 -18.51 -1.45 -20.46
CA ARG A 443 -19.66 -1.76 -21.32
C ARG A 443 -20.70 -0.63 -21.37
N LEU A 444 -20.23 0.61 -21.26
CA LEU A 444 -21.07 1.79 -21.28
C LEU A 444 -21.28 2.30 -22.72
N LYS A 445 -22.49 2.78 -22.98
CA LYS A 445 -22.80 3.54 -24.20
C LYS A 445 -22.25 4.96 -24.12
N ALA A 446 -21.81 5.52 -25.26
CA ALA A 446 -21.50 6.94 -25.35
C ALA A 446 -22.81 7.76 -25.34
N CYS A 447 -23.14 8.34 -24.19
CA CYS A 447 -24.34 9.16 -23.96
C CYS A 447 -24.04 10.23 -22.89
N ALA A 448 -24.97 11.17 -22.71
CA ALA A 448 -24.80 12.24 -21.72
C ALA A 448 -24.46 11.72 -20.31
N LEU A 449 -25.09 10.63 -19.87
CA LEU A 449 -24.81 10.05 -18.56
C LEU A 449 -23.39 9.49 -18.45
N SER A 450 -22.87 8.80 -19.49
CA SER A 450 -21.50 8.29 -19.48
C SER A 450 -20.46 9.41 -19.56
N GLU A 451 -20.77 10.51 -20.23
CA GLU A 451 -19.97 11.72 -20.24
C GLU A 451 -19.93 12.36 -18.84
N GLU A 452 -21.08 12.42 -18.13
CA GLU A 452 -21.16 12.90 -16.76
C GLU A 452 -20.35 12.02 -15.78
N ILE A 453 -20.40 10.67 -15.94
CA ILE A 453 -19.61 9.73 -15.12
C ILE A 453 -18.11 9.96 -15.36
N PHE A 454 -17.68 10.10 -16.60
CA PHE A 454 -16.28 10.35 -16.92
C PHE A 454 -15.82 11.72 -16.42
N ALA A 455 -16.60 12.77 -16.65
CA ALA A 455 -16.32 14.13 -16.20
C ALA A 455 -16.27 14.25 -14.66
N PHE A 456 -16.98 13.39 -13.94
CA PHE A 456 -16.89 13.32 -12.48
C PHE A 456 -15.50 12.84 -12.00
N ILE A 457 -14.87 11.93 -12.76
CA ILE A 457 -13.55 11.37 -12.43
C ILE A 457 -12.42 12.24 -13.00
N ASP A 458 -12.61 12.82 -14.20
CA ASP A 458 -11.66 13.74 -14.83
C ASP A 458 -11.68 15.10 -14.13
N VAL A 459 -11.11 15.13 -12.92
CA VAL A 459 -11.05 16.33 -12.06
C VAL A 459 -10.26 17.46 -12.74
N GLU A 460 -9.27 17.13 -13.57
CA GLU A 460 -8.42 18.07 -14.28
C GLU A 460 -9.07 18.59 -15.57
N LYS A 461 -10.18 17.99 -16.01
CA LYS A 461 -10.93 18.32 -17.24
C LYS A 461 -10.06 18.34 -18.49
N ASN A 462 -9.12 17.40 -18.57
CA ASN A 462 -8.19 17.28 -19.69
C ASN A 462 -8.58 16.20 -20.71
N GLY A 463 -9.73 15.53 -20.52
CA GLY A 463 -10.25 14.47 -21.37
C GLY A 463 -9.57 13.11 -21.18
N THR A 464 -8.77 12.99 -20.12
CA THR A 464 -8.10 11.74 -19.73
C THR A 464 -8.16 11.52 -18.23
N ILE A 465 -8.14 10.27 -17.79
CA ILE A 465 -8.13 9.93 -16.37
C ILE A 465 -6.88 9.12 -16.01
N THR A 466 -6.30 9.40 -14.86
CA THR A 466 -5.22 8.63 -14.26
C THR A 466 -5.77 7.49 -13.40
N PHE A 467 -4.94 6.48 -13.09
CA PHE A 467 -5.33 5.43 -12.14
C PHE A 467 -5.74 6.00 -10.77
N LYS A 468 -5.03 7.02 -10.29
CA LYS A 468 -5.34 7.69 -9.01
C LYS A 468 -6.75 8.29 -9.04
N GLN A 469 -7.11 9.00 -10.10
CA GLN A 469 -8.46 9.57 -10.28
C GLN A 469 -9.52 8.47 -10.37
N PHE A 470 -9.27 7.40 -11.13
CA PHE A 470 -10.19 6.27 -11.25
C PHE A 470 -10.43 5.55 -9.91
N LEU A 471 -9.36 5.26 -9.15
CA LEU A 471 -9.46 4.61 -7.85
C LEU A 471 -10.18 5.52 -6.83
N PHE A 472 -9.81 6.80 -6.75
CA PHE A 472 -10.46 7.76 -5.84
C PHE A 472 -11.92 7.95 -6.18
N GLY A 473 -12.29 8.07 -7.47
CA GLY A 473 -13.67 8.19 -7.92
C GLY A 473 -14.50 6.96 -7.55
N SER A 474 -14.00 5.77 -7.85
CA SER A 474 -14.64 4.49 -7.48
C SER A 474 -14.81 4.34 -5.97
N ALA A 475 -13.77 4.62 -5.21
CA ALA A 475 -13.75 4.56 -3.76
C ALA A 475 -14.72 5.57 -3.12
N HIS A 476 -14.73 6.80 -3.65
CA HIS A 476 -15.60 7.87 -3.21
C HIS A 476 -17.08 7.49 -3.36
N VAL A 477 -17.45 6.92 -4.50
CA VAL A 477 -18.82 6.46 -4.77
C VAL A 477 -19.22 5.35 -3.80
N MET A 478 -18.39 4.34 -3.59
CA MET A 478 -18.67 3.25 -2.64
C MET A 478 -18.86 3.74 -1.20
N LYS A 479 -18.19 4.81 -0.79
CA LYS A 479 -18.26 5.36 0.57
C LYS A 479 -19.46 6.25 0.80
N GLN A 480 -20.23 6.59 -0.23
CA GLN A 480 -21.41 7.43 -0.03
C GLN A 480 -22.43 6.75 0.89
N PRO A 481 -23.02 7.51 1.82
CA PRO A 481 -23.90 6.94 2.86
C PRO A 481 -25.13 6.20 2.32
N LEU A 482 -25.54 6.53 1.10
CA LEU A 482 -26.71 5.93 0.45
C LEU A 482 -26.35 4.94 -0.66
N PHE A 483 -25.05 4.64 -0.89
CA PHE A 483 -24.61 3.74 -1.95
C PHE A 483 -25.24 2.35 -1.81
N ARG A 484 -25.12 1.72 -0.64
CA ARG A 484 -25.66 0.38 -0.40
C ARG A 484 -27.18 0.33 -0.60
N GLN A 485 -27.90 1.34 -0.11
CA GLN A 485 -29.35 1.42 -0.29
C GLN A 485 -29.74 1.61 -1.75
N ALA A 486 -28.99 2.43 -2.49
CA ALA A 486 -29.21 2.59 -3.92
C ALA A 486 -29.02 1.25 -4.65
N CYS A 487 -28.02 0.43 -4.26
CA CYS A 487 -27.84 -0.92 -4.82
C CYS A 487 -29.04 -1.82 -4.49
N GLU A 488 -29.45 -1.90 -3.24
CA GLU A 488 -30.59 -2.72 -2.80
C GLU A 488 -31.90 -2.33 -3.50
N LEU A 489 -32.18 -1.04 -3.59
CA LEU A 489 -33.37 -0.54 -4.28
C LEU A 489 -33.30 -0.76 -5.79
N SER A 490 -32.13 -0.56 -6.41
CA SER A 490 -31.95 -0.82 -7.84
C SER A 490 -32.24 -2.27 -8.18
N PHE A 491 -31.75 -3.20 -7.38
CA PHE A 491 -32.03 -4.63 -7.55
C PHE A 491 -33.54 -4.90 -7.41
N THR A 492 -34.16 -4.46 -6.31
CA THR A 492 -35.58 -4.69 -6.04
C THR A 492 -36.49 -4.09 -7.11
N GLU A 493 -36.13 -2.92 -7.65
CA GLU A 493 -36.94 -2.23 -8.65
C GLU A 493 -36.70 -2.76 -10.08
N CYS A 494 -35.59 -3.47 -10.33
CA CYS A 494 -35.35 -4.21 -11.57
C CYS A 494 -36.17 -5.52 -11.60
N THR A 495 -36.38 -6.17 -10.45
CA THR A 495 -37.14 -7.42 -10.37
C THR A 495 -38.65 -7.16 -10.49
N ALA A 496 -39.20 -7.34 -11.67
CA ALA A 496 -40.63 -7.05 -11.98
C ALA A 496 -41.57 -8.20 -11.55
N GLY A 497 -41.58 -8.69 -10.39
CA GLY A 497 -42.52 -9.75 -10.01
C GLY A 497 -42.19 -10.46 -8.71
N GLY A 498 -41.27 -9.92 -7.91
CA GLY A 498 -40.86 -10.54 -6.64
C GLY A 498 -39.97 -11.76 -6.80
N ASN A 499 -39.29 -11.89 -7.93
CA ASN A 499 -38.24 -12.89 -8.16
C ASN A 499 -36.98 -12.48 -7.41
N ASP A 500 -36.15 -13.47 -7.00
CA ASP A 500 -34.86 -13.23 -6.35
C ASP A 500 -33.72 -13.05 -7.38
N TYR A 501 -34.04 -12.79 -8.65
CA TYR A 501 -33.09 -12.60 -9.75
C TYR A 501 -33.63 -11.66 -10.82
N ILE A 502 -32.72 -11.04 -11.60
CA ILE A 502 -33.05 -10.15 -12.72
C ILE A 502 -32.79 -10.89 -14.04
N LEU A 503 -33.73 -10.81 -14.97
CA LEU A 503 -33.58 -11.29 -16.35
C LEU A 503 -33.10 -10.17 -17.26
N GLU A 504 -32.51 -10.52 -18.41
CA GLU A 504 -31.96 -9.55 -19.36
C GLU A 504 -32.98 -8.52 -19.82
N HIS A 505 -34.21 -8.94 -20.15
CA HIS A 505 -35.27 -8.02 -20.56
C HIS A 505 -35.71 -7.09 -19.41
N GLU A 506 -35.75 -7.58 -18.15
CA GLU A 506 -36.10 -6.76 -17.00
C GLU A 506 -35.04 -5.66 -16.75
N LEU A 507 -33.76 -6.02 -16.90
CA LEU A 507 -32.66 -5.05 -16.85
C LEU A 507 -32.80 -3.99 -17.94
N GLY A 508 -33.09 -4.43 -19.19
CA GLY A 508 -33.30 -3.54 -20.33
C GLY A 508 -34.46 -2.59 -20.14
N ASP A 509 -35.63 -3.12 -19.69
CA ASP A 509 -36.82 -2.33 -19.41
C ASP A 509 -36.61 -1.31 -18.28
N PHE A 510 -35.81 -1.68 -17.27
CA PHE A 510 -35.48 -0.77 -16.19
C PHE A 510 -34.55 0.34 -16.65
N LEU A 511 -33.42 0.01 -17.26
CA LEU A 511 -32.42 0.97 -17.71
C LEU A 511 -32.95 1.89 -18.83
N GLY A 512 -33.80 1.39 -19.71
CA GLY A 512 -34.40 2.16 -20.80
C GLY A 512 -35.28 3.33 -20.33
N ARG A 513 -35.75 3.32 -19.07
CA ARG A 513 -36.46 4.46 -18.46
C ARG A 513 -35.57 5.65 -18.14
N GLY A 514 -34.29 5.39 -17.87
CA GLY A 514 -33.32 6.43 -17.49
C GLY A 514 -32.28 6.75 -18.56
N ILE A 515 -32.05 5.83 -19.49
CA ILE A 515 -31.06 5.95 -20.56
C ILE A 515 -31.80 5.80 -21.90
N PRO A 516 -32.09 6.90 -22.60
CA PRO A 516 -32.75 6.85 -23.91
C PRO A 516 -31.89 6.10 -24.94
N ASP A 517 -32.56 5.40 -25.87
CA ASP A 517 -31.95 4.73 -27.03
C ASP A 517 -30.94 3.62 -26.69
N LEU A 518 -31.12 2.93 -25.57
CA LEU A 518 -30.34 1.75 -25.22
C LEU A 518 -30.75 0.60 -26.16
N ASN A 519 -29.80 0.03 -26.92
CA ASN A 519 -30.08 -1.06 -27.82
C ASN A 519 -29.91 -2.44 -27.17
N ALA A 520 -30.41 -3.51 -27.83
CA ALA A 520 -30.36 -4.87 -27.29
C ALA A 520 -28.93 -5.38 -27.03
N ASP A 521 -27.98 -5.05 -27.92
CA ASP A 521 -26.59 -5.49 -27.76
C ASP A 521 -25.91 -4.82 -26.57
N GLU A 522 -26.26 -3.55 -26.29
CA GLU A 522 -25.75 -2.81 -25.13
C GLU A 522 -26.32 -3.38 -23.81
N VAL A 523 -27.61 -3.72 -23.80
CA VAL A 523 -28.25 -4.41 -22.66
C VAL A 523 -27.59 -5.76 -22.43
N HIS A 524 -27.40 -6.55 -23.50
CA HIS A 524 -26.73 -7.85 -23.43
C HIS A 524 -25.29 -7.72 -22.90
N GLY A 525 -24.56 -6.71 -23.33
CA GLY A 525 -23.20 -6.43 -22.85
C GLY A 525 -23.15 -6.10 -21.35
N LEU A 526 -24.10 -5.29 -20.87
CA LEU A 526 -24.25 -4.97 -19.46
C LEU A 526 -24.71 -6.19 -18.65
N PHE A 527 -25.70 -6.93 -19.15
CA PHE A 527 -26.20 -8.15 -18.51
C PHE A 527 -25.05 -9.15 -18.27
N ASN A 528 -24.25 -9.44 -19.27
CA ASN A 528 -23.08 -10.33 -19.15
C ASN A 528 -21.98 -9.79 -18.21
N LEU A 529 -21.93 -8.49 -17.93
CA LEU A 529 -21.04 -7.93 -16.93
C LEU A 529 -21.52 -8.20 -15.50
N PHE A 530 -22.85 -8.24 -15.30
CA PHE A 530 -23.46 -8.54 -14.01
C PHE A 530 -23.59 -10.05 -13.76
N ASP A 531 -23.96 -10.84 -14.77
CA ASP A 531 -24.08 -12.31 -14.70
C ASP A 531 -22.68 -12.94 -14.62
N SER A 532 -22.15 -13.11 -13.42
CA SER A 532 -20.74 -13.51 -13.20
C SER A 532 -20.50 -15.00 -13.39
N ASP A 533 -21.52 -15.84 -13.20
CA ASP A 533 -21.45 -17.30 -13.34
C ASP A 533 -22.06 -17.81 -14.66
N ASN A 534 -22.57 -16.90 -15.51
CA ASN A 534 -23.18 -17.14 -16.82
C ASN A 534 -24.36 -18.14 -16.78
N ASP A 535 -25.18 -18.08 -15.73
CA ASP A 535 -26.37 -18.92 -15.58
C ASP A 535 -27.62 -18.36 -16.30
N GLY A 536 -27.49 -17.16 -16.93
CA GLY A 536 -28.54 -16.45 -17.63
C GLY A 536 -29.47 -15.67 -16.70
N LYS A 537 -29.05 -15.40 -15.47
CA LYS A 537 -29.75 -14.65 -14.46
C LYS A 537 -28.77 -13.80 -13.65
N ILE A 538 -29.20 -12.65 -13.17
CA ILE A 538 -28.42 -11.85 -12.24
C ILE A 538 -29.01 -12.07 -10.84
N SER A 539 -28.32 -12.85 -10.02
CA SER A 539 -28.66 -12.98 -8.61
C SER A 539 -28.35 -11.70 -7.85
N LYS A 540 -28.88 -11.57 -6.61
CA LYS A 540 -28.54 -10.43 -5.75
C LYS A 540 -27.04 -10.38 -5.45
N ASP A 541 -26.42 -11.54 -5.26
CA ASP A 541 -24.97 -11.62 -4.99
C ASP A 541 -24.15 -11.20 -6.22
N ASP A 542 -24.56 -11.57 -7.43
CA ASP A 542 -23.94 -11.11 -8.69
C ASP A 542 -24.04 -9.60 -8.85
N PHE A 543 -25.23 -9.06 -8.61
CA PHE A 543 -25.51 -7.64 -8.71
C PHE A 543 -24.64 -6.84 -7.72
N ASP A 544 -24.65 -7.23 -6.45
CA ASP A 544 -23.84 -6.59 -5.40
C ASP A 544 -22.34 -6.74 -5.66
N CYS A 545 -21.89 -7.91 -6.09
CA CYS A 545 -20.50 -8.17 -6.45
C CYS A 545 -20.03 -7.33 -7.62
N CYS A 546 -20.86 -7.22 -8.68
CA CYS A 546 -20.56 -6.40 -9.85
C CYS A 546 -20.45 -4.93 -9.48
N LEU A 547 -21.40 -4.37 -8.72
CA LEU A 547 -21.37 -2.96 -8.29
C LEU A 547 -20.23 -2.68 -7.31
N ARG A 548 -19.85 -3.63 -6.47
CA ARG A 548 -18.68 -3.48 -5.61
C ARG A 548 -17.37 -3.42 -6.42
N LYS A 549 -17.26 -4.23 -7.47
CA LYS A 549 -16.11 -4.21 -8.40
C LYS A 549 -16.16 -3.04 -9.39
N ASN A 550 -17.34 -2.49 -9.68
CA ASN A 550 -17.59 -1.40 -10.62
C ASN A 550 -18.52 -0.33 -10.01
N PRO A 551 -18.10 0.39 -8.96
CA PRO A 551 -19.00 1.27 -8.21
C PRO A 551 -19.63 2.38 -9.06
N LEU A 552 -18.93 2.83 -10.09
CA LEU A 552 -19.40 3.88 -10.99
C LEU A 552 -20.65 3.49 -11.79
N LEU A 553 -20.90 2.18 -11.98
CA LEU A 553 -22.06 1.67 -12.69
C LEU A 553 -23.38 1.92 -11.93
N ILE A 554 -23.35 2.22 -10.64
CA ILE A 554 -24.56 2.61 -9.91
C ILE A 554 -25.25 3.82 -10.57
N ALA A 555 -24.47 4.71 -11.22
CA ALA A 555 -25.00 5.86 -11.94
C ALA A 555 -26.04 5.51 -13.02
N LEU A 556 -25.96 4.29 -13.59
CA LEU A 556 -26.93 3.82 -14.58
C LEU A 556 -28.36 3.65 -14.00
N PHE A 557 -28.44 3.32 -12.71
CA PHE A 557 -29.68 3.01 -12.01
C PHE A 557 -30.29 4.25 -11.34
N LEU A 558 -29.48 5.26 -10.98
CA LEU A 558 -29.94 6.44 -10.24
C LEU A 558 -31.00 7.26 -10.97
N PRO A 559 -30.94 7.50 -12.32
CA PRO A 559 -32.00 8.20 -13.05
C PRO A 559 -33.33 7.46 -12.98
N CYS A 560 -33.31 6.12 -13.02
CA CYS A 560 -34.50 5.28 -12.94
C CYS A 560 -35.16 5.36 -11.56
N LEU A 561 -34.36 5.38 -10.49
CA LEU A 561 -34.85 5.59 -9.13
C LEU A 561 -35.46 6.98 -8.95
N LEU A 562 -34.86 8.03 -9.51
CA LEU A 562 -35.44 9.39 -9.50
C LEU A 562 -36.77 9.44 -10.21
N HIS A 563 -36.93 8.78 -11.37
CA HIS A 563 -38.18 8.69 -12.11
C HIS A 563 -39.32 8.02 -11.30
N LYS A 564 -38.97 7.05 -10.43
CA LYS A 564 -39.93 6.42 -9.49
C LYS A 564 -40.19 7.25 -8.24
N GLY A 565 -39.66 8.48 -8.15
CA GLY A 565 -39.94 9.43 -7.05
C GLY A 565 -39.10 9.15 -5.80
N PHE A 566 -37.97 8.45 -5.92
CA PHE A 566 -37.01 8.36 -4.84
C PHE A 566 -36.19 9.65 -4.76
N SER A 567 -36.05 10.18 -3.55
CA SER A 567 -35.18 11.32 -3.24
C SER A 567 -34.15 10.91 -2.17
N SER A 568 -33.10 11.69 -2.02
CA SER A 568 -32.10 11.43 -0.96
C SER A 568 -32.76 11.37 0.43
N GLN A 569 -33.80 12.18 0.71
CA GLN A 569 -34.54 12.14 1.97
C GLN A 569 -35.34 10.84 2.14
N LYS A 570 -35.94 10.33 1.07
CA LYS A 570 -36.71 9.08 1.08
C LYS A 570 -35.79 7.86 1.24
N LEU A 571 -34.62 7.89 0.62
CA LEU A 571 -33.56 6.89 0.80
C LEU A 571 -33.06 6.85 2.26
N VAL A 572 -32.95 7.99 2.93
CA VAL A 572 -32.57 8.06 4.36
C VAL A 572 -33.65 7.46 5.24
N LEU A 573 -34.96 7.70 4.94
CA LEU A 573 -36.07 7.14 5.71
C LEU A 573 -36.18 5.62 5.61
N GLU A 574 -35.88 5.05 4.48
CA GLU A 574 -35.84 3.59 4.28
C GLU A 574 -34.72 2.90 5.04
N ARG A 575 -33.59 3.59 5.25
CA ARG A 575 -32.48 3.14 6.10
C ARG A 575 -32.90 2.87 7.56
N TRP A 576 -33.91 3.56 8.06
CA TRP A 576 -34.42 3.39 9.43
C TRP A 576 -35.54 2.34 9.55
N ARG A 577 -35.99 1.79 8.40
CA ARG A 577 -37.04 0.75 8.36
C ARG A 577 -36.46 -0.66 8.14
N ALA A 578 -35.23 -0.77 7.63
CA ALA A 578 -34.50 -2.02 7.47
C ALA A 578 -33.52 -2.23 8.63
#